data_a810dc49eb48fee9471477c37390e42f
#
_entry.id   a810dc49eb48fee9471477c37390e42f
#
_cell.length_a   1.000
_cell.length_b   1.000
_cell.length_c   1.000
_cell.angle_alpha   90.00
_cell.angle_beta   90.00
_cell.angle_gamma   90.00
#
_symmetry.space_group_name_H-M   'P 1'
#
loop_
_entity.id
_entity.type
_entity.pdbx_description
1 polymer ?
#
loop_
_entity_poly.entity_id
_entity_poly.type
_entity_poly.pdbx_seq_one_letter_code
_entity_poly.pdbx_strand_id
1 'polypeptide(L)'
;NWGYAGGNDEDQSYTQSWDTGLHYHSGIYSSQLIANYQRIKDYNYSSDAGRYAAGTTLDDMEQRYIQWGNNVVVGHGAVSGGVDWKQEKLKSSGTTSTDVYKRDTTGLYLTGQQQIDSVTLEASGREDHDEQFGWHGTWQTTAGWEFVENYRLTLGYGTGFLAPSLGQQFGSTRFGINANPNLKPE
;
A
#
# COMPACT_ATOMS: atom_id res chain seq x y z
N ASN A 1 14.04 -20.37 -36.73
CA ASN A 1 13.13 -21.06 -35.82
C ASN A 1 13.93 -21.58 -34.62
N TRP A 2 14.13 -20.78 -33.64
CA TRP A 2 14.50 -21.21 -32.30
C TRP A 2 13.23 -21.75 -31.66
N GLY A 3 12.94 -23.02 -31.91
CA GLY A 3 11.88 -23.70 -31.19
C GLY A 3 12.32 -23.82 -29.72
N TYR A 4 11.83 -22.96 -28.87
CA TYR A 4 11.66 -23.30 -27.50
C TYR A 4 10.70 -24.49 -27.49
N ALA A 5 11.23 -25.67 -27.23
CA ALA A 5 10.41 -26.76 -26.74
C ALA A 5 9.99 -26.36 -25.32
N GLY A 6 9.16 -25.33 -25.24
CA GLY A 6 8.50 -24.97 -24.02
C GLY A 6 7.52 -26.08 -23.71
N GLY A 7 7.75 -26.82 -22.64
CA GLY A 7 6.69 -27.62 -22.06
C GLY A 7 5.49 -26.69 -21.86
N ASN A 8 4.29 -27.22 -21.90
CA ASN A 8 3.07 -26.46 -21.62
C ASN A 8 3.08 -26.01 -20.14
N ASP A 9 3.68 -24.86 -19.90
CA ASP A 9 3.66 -24.26 -18.56
C ASP A 9 2.31 -23.60 -18.32
N GLU A 10 1.74 -23.84 -17.17
CA GLU A 10 0.49 -23.25 -16.73
C GLU A 10 0.72 -22.39 -15.50
N ASP A 11 0.08 -21.24 -15.50
CA ASP A 11 -0.06 -20.37 -14.34
C ASP A 11 -1.46 -20.51 -13.76
N GLN A 12 -1.55 -20.78 -12.47
CA GLN A 12 -2.81 -20.79 -11.75
C GLN A 12 -2.73 -19.85 -10.57
N SER A 13 -3.65 -18.88 -10.54
CA SER A 13 -3.72 -17.86 -9.51
C SER A 13 -4.98 -18.02 -8.66
N TYR A 14 -4.81 -17.99 -7.35
CA TYR A 14 -5.91 -17.95 -6.39
C TYR A 14 -5.84 -16.64 -5.63
N THR A 15 -6.92 -15.87 -5.70
CA THR A 15 -7.04 -14.63 -4.94
C THR A 15 -8.19 -14.77 -3.94
N GLN A 16 -7.90 -14.50 -2.68
CA GLN A 16 -8.89 -14.43 -1.61
C GLN A 16 -8.80 -13.06 -0.97
N SER A 17 -9.93 -12.36 -0.87
CA SER A 17 -9.99 -11.07 -0.20
C SER A 17 -11.30 -10.90 0.54
N TRP A 18 -11.25 -10.18 1.64
CA TRP A 18 -12.43 -9.74 2.36
C TRP A 18 -12.20 -8.37 2.99
N ASP A 19 -13.28 -7.62 3.08
CA ASP A 19 -13.30 -6.28 3.65
C ASP A 19 -14.40 -6.20 4.70
N THR A 20 -14.11 -5.50 5.77
CA THR A 20 -15.11 -5.17 6.78
C THR A 20 -14.95 -3.73 7.23
N GLY A 21 -16.03 -3.06 7.55
CA GLY A 21 -16.01 -1.68 7.98
C GLY A 21 -17.08 -1.39 9.01
N LEU A 22 -16.71 -0.55 9.98
CA LEU A 22 -17.61 0.05 10.94
C LEU A 22 -17.58 1.55 10.78
N HIS A 23 -18.74 2.18 10.67
CA HIS A 23 -18.88 3.62 10.55
C HIS A 23 -19.71 4.18 11.69
N TYR A 24 -19.21 5.24 12.29
CA TYR A 24 -19.89 5.98 13.33
C TYR A 24 -20.00 7.44 12.94
N HIS A 25 -21.17 8.03 13.14
CA HIS A 25 -21.40 9.43 12.87
C HIS A 25 -22.25 10.05 13.98
N SER A 26 -21.81 11.14 14.52
CA SER A 26 -22.56 11.90 15.54
C SER A 26 -22.22 13.39 15.44
N GLY A 27 -23.19 14.20 15.00
CA GLY A 27 -23.00 15.64 14.87
C GLY A 27 -21.84 16.01 13.95
N ILE A 28 -20.84 16.71 14.47
CA ILE A 28 -19.64 17.12 13.75
C ILE A 28 -18.56 16.02 13.67
N TYR A 29 -18.72 14.95 14.41
CA TYR A 29 -17.73 13.87 14.53
C TYR A 29 -18.16 12.66 13.70
N SER A 30 -17.22 12.10 12.95
CA SER A 30 -17.37 10.82 12.30
C SER A 30 -16.11 9.97 12.46
N SER A 31 -16.30 8.67 12.52
CA SER A 31 -15.21 7.70 12.68
C SER A 31 -15.48 6.48 11.84
N GLN A 32 -14.42 5.87 11.32
CA GLN A 32 -14.52 4.59 10.62
C GLN A 32 -13.37 3.68 11.01
N LEU A 33 -13.68 2.40 11.10
CA LEU A 33 -12.72 1.33 11.27
C LEU A 33 -12.85 0.39 10.08
N ILE A 34 -11.77 0.21 9.33
CA ILE A 34 -11.73 -0.65 8.15
C ILE A 34 -10.70 -1.74 8.39
N ALA A 35 -11.09 -2.98 8.11
CA ALA A 35 -10.19 -4.12 8.10
C ALA A 35 -10.25 -4.81 6.74
N ASN A 36 -9.09 -5.12 6.18
CA ASN A 36 -8.93 -5.76 4.89
C ASN A 36 -7.96 -6.94 5.01
N TYR A 37 -8.30 -8.03 4.35
CA TYR A 37 -7.41 -9.18 4.21
C TYR A 37 -7.34 -9.56 2.73
N GLN A 38 -6.13 -9.80 2.25
CA GLN A 38 -5.89 -10.27 0.90
C GLN A 38 -4.83 -11.36 0.90
N ARG A 39 -5.10 -12.43 0.15
CA ARG A 39 -4.14 -13.49 -0.09
C ARG A 39 -4.13 -13.83 -1.57
N ILE A 40 -2.94 -13.90 -2.14
CA ILE A 40 -2.71 -14.27 -3.52
C ILE A 40 -1.74 -15.44 -3.55
N LYS A 41 -2.14 -16.54 -4.19
CA LYS A 41 -1.27 -17.69 -4.45
C LYS A 41 -1.14 -17.86 -5.95
N ASP A 42 0.08 -17.77 -6.44
CA ASP A 42 0.42 -18.01 -7.83
C ASP A 42 1.23 -19.30 -7.96
N TYR A 43 0.67 -20.26 -8.67
CA TYR A 43 1.33 -21.52 -9.02
C TYR A 43 1.80 -21.47 -10.47
N ASN A 44 3.05 -21.85 -10.71
CA ASN A 44 3.59 -22.09 -12.03
C ASN A 44 4.04 -23.54 -12.10
N TYR A 45 3.49 -24.32 -13.03
CA TYR A 45 3.75 -25.74 -13.17
C TYR A 45 3.60 -26.22 -14.61
N SER A 46 4.16 -27.40 -14.92
CA SER A 46 3.89 -28.05 -16.19
C SER A 46 2.48 -28.66 -16.20
N SER A 47 1.71 -28.42 -17.24
CA SER A 47 0.35 -28.95 -17.41
C SER A 47 0.29 -30.47 -17.34
N ASP A 48 1.36 -31.14 -17.82
CA ASP A 48 1.45 -32.59 -17.82
C ASP A 48 1.65 -33.22 -16.44
N ALA A 49 2.24 -32.45 -15.52
CA ALA A 49 2.58 -32.92 -14.17
C ALA A 49 1.57 -32.48 -13.09
N GLY A 50 0.83 -31.40 -13.34
CA GLY A 50 -0.11 -30.82 -12.40
C GLY A 50 0.54 -30.00 -11.27
N ARG A 51 -0.25 -29.17 -10.58
CA ARG A 51 0.27 -28.16 -9.64
C ARG A 51 0.92 -28.71 -8.37
N TYR A 52 0.72 -29.96 -8.04
CA TYR A 52 1.30 -30.62 -6.87
C TYR A 52 2.55 -31.42 -7.19
N ALA A 53 3.00 -31.40 -8.42
CA ALA A 53 4.19 -32.14 -8.84
C ALA A 53 5.48 -31.44 -8.41
N ALA A 54 6.55 -32.19 -8.41
CA ALA A 54 7.88 -31.64 -8.19
C ALA A 54 8.23 -30.62 -9.29
N GLY A 55 8.85 -29.50 -8.91
CA GLY A 55 9.20 -28.41 -9.82
C GLY A 55 8.15 -27.30 -9.95
N THR A 56 6.99 -27.45 -9.33
CA THR A 56 6.00 -26.36 -9.22
C THR A 56 6.57 -25.21 -8.38
N THR A 57 6.48 -23.99 -8.88
CA THR A 57 6.80 -22.77 -8.11
C THR A 57 5.53 -22.17 -7.52
N LEU A 58 5.62 -21.69 -6.31
CA LEU A 58 4.53 -21.04 -5.60
C LEU A 58 4.99 -19.68 -5.05
N ASP A 59 4.27 -18.63 -5.41
CA ASP A 59 4.34 -17.33 -4.76
C ASP A 59 3.08 -17.15 -3.92
N ASP A 60 3.23 -17.10 -2.61
CA ASP A 60 2.15 -16.91 -1.63
C ASP A 60 2.35 -15.57 -0.95
N MET A 61 1.44 -14.64 -1.22
CA MET A 61 1.46 -13.28 -0.66
C MET A 61 0.21 -13.05 0.19
N GLU A 62 0.42 -12.62 1.41
CA GLU A 62 -0.65 -12.21 2.31
C GLU A 62 -0.48 -10.75 2.69
N GLN A 63 -1.59 -10.02 2.73
CA GLN A 63 -1.64 -8.65 3.22
C GLN A 63 -2.81 -8.49 4.19
N ARG A 64 -2.53 -7.92 5.35
CA ARG A 64 -3.52 -7.50 6.33
C ARG A 64 -3.42 -6.01 6.52
N TYR A 65 -4.57 -5.36 6.56
CA TYR A 65 -4.66 -3.91 6.68
C TYR A 65 -5.78 -3.55 7.65
N ILE A 66 -5.47 -2.67 8.59
CA ILE A 66 -6.44 -2.09 9.52
C ILE A 66 -6.24 -0.59 9.52
N GLN A 67 -7.33 0.16 9.38
CA GLN A 67 -7.33 1.62 9.42
C GLN A 67 -8.41 2.11 10.38
N TRP A 68 -8.05 3.02 11.26
CA TRP A 68 -8.97 3.78 12.08
C TRP A 68 -8.84 5.27 11.74
N GLY A 69 -9.89 5.83 11.17
CA GLY A 69 -9.94 7.21 10.72
C GLY A 69 -11.00 8.00 11.48
N ASN A 70 -10.71 9.26 11.76
CA ASN A 70 -11.59 10.18 12.46
C ASN A 70 -11.67 11.48 11.68
N ASN A 71 -12.84 12.11 11.71
CA ASN A 71 -13.08 13.40 11.09
C ASN A 71 -13.92 14.27 12.03
N VAL A 72 -13.50 15.51 12.19
CA VAL A 72 -14.23 16.52 12.96
C VAL A 72 -14.45 17.75 12.07
N VAL A 73 -15.70 18.16 11.91
CA VAL A 73 -16.02 19.39 11.20
C VAL A 73 -15.76 20.58 12.12
N VAL A 74 -14.95 21.52 11.67
CA VAL A 74 -14.56 22.72 12.43
C VAL A 74 -14.77 23.95 11.55
N GLY A 75 -15.72 24.81 11.91
CA GLY A 75 -16.01 26.01 11.14
C GLY A 75 -16.42 25.68 9.69
N HIS A 76 -15.73 26.26 8.73
CA HIS A 76 -15.91 26.01 7.29
C HIS A 76 -14.94 24.98 6.74
N GLY A 77 -14.46 24.10 7.57
CA GLY A 77 -13.53 23.06 7.19
C GLY A 77 -13.64 21.84 8.06
N ALA A 78 -12.60 21.02 8.07
CA ALA A 78 -12.54 19.78 8.81
C ALA A 78 -11.11 19.44 9.21
N VAL A 79 -11.00 18.69 10.29
CA VAL A 79 -9.74 18.06 10.72
C VAL A 79 -9.95 16.56 10.72
N SER A 80 -9.07 15.83 10.06
CA SER A 80 -9.09 14.38 10.00
C SER A 80 -7.78 13.83 10.54
N GLY A 81 -7.85 12.72 11.24
CA GLY A 81 -6.66 12.04 11.74
C GLY A 81 -6.93 10.57 11.97
N GLY A 82 -5.88 9.78 11.92
CA GLY A 82 -6.03 8.36 12.14
C GLY A 82 -4.71 7.62 12.17
N VAL A 83 -4.86 6.31 12.34
CA VAL A 83 -3.77 5.35 12.32
C VAL A 83 -4.11 4.24 11.35
N ASP A 84 -3.11 3.71 10.69
CA ASP A 84 -3.24 2.49 9.90
C ASP A 84 -2.08 1.54 10.19
N TRP A 85 -2.35 0.28 10.00
CA TRP A 85 -1.37 -0.79 10.13
C TRP A 85 -1.51 -1.74 8.95
N LYS A 86 -0.39 -2.09 8.35
CA LYS A 86 -0.31 -3.04 7.25
C LYS A 86 0.75 -4.09 7.54
N GLN A 87 0.40 -5.34 7.37
CA GLN A 87 1.31 -6.46 7.41
C GLN A 87 1.35 -7.15 6.06
N GLU A 88 2.54 -7.26 5.50
CA GLU A 88 2.80 -7.99 4.26
C GLU A 88 3.66 -9.20 4.56
N LYS A 89 3.26 -10.36 4.02
CA LYS A 89 4.05 -11.59 4.07
C LYS A 89 4.24 -12.11 2.65
N LEU A 90 5.46 -12.48 2.33
CA LEU A 90 5.82 -13.13 1.09
C LEU A 90 6.53 -14.43 1.38
N LYS A 91 6.00 -15.52 0.85
CA LYS A 91 6.62 -16.83 0.81
C LYS A 91 6.69 -17.30 -0.63
N SER A 92 7.87 -17.54 -1.15
CA SER A 92 8.05 -17.98 -2.53
C SER A 92 9.05 -19.12 -2.60
N SER A 93 8.68 -20.18 -3.30
CA SER A 93 9.60 -21.28 -3.59
C SER A 93 10.64 -20.93 -4.66
N GLY A 94 10.41 -19.81 -5.37
CA GLY A 94 11.30 -19.30 -6.40
C GLY A 94 12.20 -18.14 -5.94
N THR A 95 12.20 -17.78 -4.65
CA THR A 95 13.11 -16.77 -4.10
C THR A 95 14.52 -17.35 -3.88
N THR A 96 15.48 -16.45 -3.70
CA THR A 96 16.86 -16.83 -3.36
C THR A 96 17.01 -17.41 -1.96
N SER A 97 15.96 -17.36 -1.15
CA SER A 97 15.85 -17.93 0.18
C SER A 97 14.53 -18.69 0.32
N THR A 98 14.53 -19.72 1.18
CA THR A 98 13.32 -20.47 1.54
C THR A 98 12.54 -19.84 2.69
N ASP A 99 13.05 -18.74 3.25
CA ASP A 99 12.43 -18.07 4.40
C ASP A 99 11.17 -17.29 3.99
N VAL A 100 10.29 -17.10 4.97
CA VAL A 100 9.13 -16.23 4.85
C VAL A 100 9.57 -14.80 5.16
N TYR A 101 9.33 -13.89 4.22
CA TYR A 101 9.58 -12.46 4.40
C TYR A 101 8.33 -11.77 4.90
N LYS A 102 8.51 -10.94 5.92
CA LYS A 102 7.44 -10.22 6.60
C LYS A 102 7.82 -8.76 6.76
N ARG A 103 6.88 -7.86 6.53
CA ARG A 103 7.04 -6.43 6.77
C ARG A 103 5.79 -5.86 7.41
N ASP A 104 5.96 -5.20 8.54
CA ASP A 104 4.91 -4.43 9.23
C ASP A 104 5.17 -2.95 9.02
N THR A 105 4.10 -2.23 8.65
CA THR A 105 4.13 -0.78 8.48
C THR A 105 3.00 -0.17 9.28
N THR A 106 3.32 0.81 10.10
CA THR A 106 2.36 1.58 10.89
C THR A 106 2.40 3.03 10.43
N GLY A 107 1.26 3.62 10.17
CA GLY A 107 1.13 5.01 9.75
C GLY A 107 0.25 5.81 10.69
N LEU A 108 0.64 7.05 10.91
CA LEU A 108 -0.15 8.06 11.60
C LEU A 108 -0.36 9.22 10.64
N TYR A 109 -1.57 9.73 10.53
CA TYR A 109 -1.85 10.87 9.67
C TYR A 109 -2.73 11.91 10.33
N LEU A 110 -2.54 13.15 9.91
CA LEU A 110 -3.34 14.30 10.29
C LEU A 110 -3.53 15.20 9.07
N THR A 111 -4.77 15.57 8.79
CA THR A 111 -5.14 16.46 7.69
C THR A 111 -6.07 17.54 8.21
N GLY A 112 -5.79 18.78 7.85
CA GLY A 112 -6.66 19.91 8.16
C GLY A 112 -7.00 20.67 6.90
N GLN A 113 -8.25 21.12 6.78
CA GLN A 113 -8.74 21.94 5.68
C GLN A 113 -9.62 23.04 6.25
N GLN A 114 -9.41 24.27 5.79
CA GLN A 114 -10.22 25.43 6.13
C GLN A 114 -10.45 26.30 4.92
N GLN A 115 -11.66 26.81 4.83
CA GLN A 115 -12.01 27.85 3.86
C GLN A 115 -12.22 29.18 4.59
N ILE A 116 -11.46 30.19 4.21
CA ILE A 116 -11.54 31.55 4.75
C ILE A 116 -11.79 32.49 3.59
N ASP A 117 -13.03 32.97 3.46
CA ASP A 117 -13.50 33.80 2.34
C ASP A 117 -13.21 33.11 0.97
N SER A 118 -12.37 33.70 0.14
CA SER A 118 -11.99 33.18 -1.16
C SER A 118 -10.77 32.25 -1.14
N VAL A 119 -10.21 32.00 0.04
CA VAL A 119 -8.99 31.21 0.23
C VAL A 119 -9.34 29.87 0.86
N THR A 120 -8.87 28.79 0.26
CA THR A 120 -8.93 27.43 0.82
C THR A 120 -7.54 27.00 1.19
N LEU A 121 -7.33 26.62 2.46
CA LEU A 121 -6.07 26.11 2.99
C LEU A 121 -6.22 24.63 3.33
N GLU A 122 -5.26 23.84 2.93
CA GLU A 122 -5.18 22.42 3.26
C GLU A 122 -3.76 22.08 3.69
N ALA A 123 -3.64 21.32 4.77
CA ALA A 123 -2.35 20.81 5.23
C ALA A 123 -2.53 19.36 5.67
N SER A 124 -1.60 18.52 5.31
CA SER A 124 -1.58 17.13 5.74
C SER A 124 -0.17 16.70 6.10
N GLY A 125 -0.08 15.83 7.08
CA GLY A 125 1.15 15.21 7.50
C GLY A 125 0.93 13.74 7.77
N ARG A 126 1.97 12.95 7.53
CA ARG A 126 1.97 11.52 7.76
C ARG A 126 3.32 11.07 8.29
N GLU A 127 3.30 10.22 9.31
CA GLU A 127 4.46 9.49 9.81
C GLU A 127 4.25 8.01 9.57
N ASP A 128 5.17 7.39 8.87
CA ASP A 128 5.17 5.96 8.59
C ASP A 128 6.35 5.28 9.27
N HIS A 129 6.07 4.22 9.99
CA HIS A 129 7.08 3.34 10.59
C HIS A 129 7.10 2.01 9.87
N ASP A 130 8.23 1.70 9.25
CA ASP A 130 8.52 0.41 8.64
C ASP A 130 9.58 -0.31 9.47
N GLU A 131 9.40 -1.60 9.72
CA GLU A 131 10.37 -2.39 10.51
C GLU A 131 11.77 -2.37 9.91
N GLN A 132 11.88 -2.22 8.59
CA GLN A 132 13.15 -2.25 7.88
C GLN A 132 13.77 -0.86 7.72
N PHE A 133 12.96 0.17 7.47
CA PHE A 133 13.43 1.52 7.15
C PHE A 133 13.24 2.55 8.27
N GLY A 134 12.55 2.17 9.36
CA GLY A 134 12.28 3.04 10.50
C GLY A 134 11.17 4.06 10.25
N TRP A 135 11.27 5.21 10.89
CA TRP A 135 10.30 6.28 10.77
C TRP A 135 10.58 7.21 9.61
N HIS A 136 9.54 7.53 8.83
CA HIS A 136 9.59 8.48 7.73
C HIS A 136 8.38 9.39 7.77
N GLY A 137 8.63 10.69 7.74
CA GLY A 137 7.61 11.72 7.69
C GLY A 137 7.40 12.25 6.28
N THR A 138 6.15 12.46 5.90
CA THR A 138 5.76 13.18 4.70
C THR A 138 4.77 14.25 5.05
N TRP A 139 4.79 15.37 4.34
CA TRP A 139 3.85 16.46 4.56
C TRP A 139 3.51 17.16 3.25
N GLN A 140 2.36 17.79 3.23
CA GLN A 140 1.87 18.52 2.08
C GLN A 140 1.02 19.70 2.56
N THR A 141 1.19 20.84 1.91
CA THR A 141 0.34 22.02 2.10
C THR A 141 -0.13 22.53 0.75
N THR A 142 -1.38 22.97 0.71
CA THR A 142 -1.99 23.51 -0.51
C THR A 142 -2.79 24.74 -0.14
N ALA A 143 -2.67 25.80 -0.93
CA ALA A 143 -3.47 26.99 -0.83
C ALA A 143 -4.15 27.28 -2.17
N GLY A 144 -5.46 27.49 -2.14
CA GLY A 144 -6.24 27.88 -3.30
C GLY A 144 -6.87 29.25 -3.08
N TRP A 145 -6.79 30.10 -4.07
CA TRP A 145 -7.35 31.44 -4.02
C TRP A 145 -8.22 31.71 -5.24
N GLU A 146 -9.50 31.96 -5.02
CA GLU A 146 -10.44 32.40 -6.02
C GLU A 146 -10.42 33.94 -6.07
N PHE A 147 -9.59 34.50 -6.94
CA PHE A 147 -9.35 35.95 -7.02
C PHE A 147 -10.34 36.68 -7.90
N VAL A 148 -10.97 35.96 -8.83
CA VAL A 148 -12.05 36.42 -9.70
C VAL A 148 -13.03 35.27 -9.87
N GLU A 149 -14.31 35.56 -10.03
CA GLU A 149 -15.32 34.51 -10.25
C GLU A 149 -14.93 33.58 -11.39
N ASN A 150 -14.97 32.26 -11.12
CA ASN A 150 -14.56 31.16 -12.00
C ASN A 150 -13.03 31.05 -12.28
N TYR A 151 -12.20 31.83 -11.60
CA TYR A 151 -10.73 31.72 -11.71
C TYR A 151 -10.11 31.41 -10.33
N ARG A 152 -9.39 30.33 -10.27
CA ARG A 152 -8.74 29.89 -9.04
C ARG A 152 -7.25 29.63 -9.27
N LEU A 153 -6.41 30.22 -8.42
CA LEU A 153 -5.00 29.90 -8.34
C LEU A 153 -4.78 28.89 -7.21
N THR A 154 -4.12 27.78 -7.50
CA THR A 154 -3.77 26.77 -6.52
C THR A 154 -2.27 26.57 -6.47
N LEU A 155 -1.70 26.65 -5.29
CA LEU A 155 -0.28 26.39 -5.02
C LEU A 155 -0.18 25.26 -4.01
N GLY A 156 0.70 24.31 -4.27
CA GLY A 156 0.95 23.19 -3.38
C GLY A 156 2.43 22.91 -3.23
N TYR A 157 2.82 22.43 -2.05
CA TYR A 157 4.17 21.98 -1.76
C TYR A 157 4.14 20.79 -0.80
N GLY A 158 5.03 19.83 -1.04
CA GLY A 158 5.06 18.65 -0.19
C GLY A 158 6.30 17.79 -0.40
N THR A 159 6.44 16.80 0.45
CA THR A 159 7.48 15.78 0.42
C THR A 159 6.84 14.40 0.24
N GLY A 160 7.60 13.43 -0.26
CA GLY A 160 7.13 12.07 -0.46
C GLY A 160 8.13 11.02 0.00
N PHE A 161 7.63 9.82 0.22
CA PHE A 161 8.43 8.65 0.58
C PHE A 161 7.84 7.40 -0.08
N LEU A 162 8.70 6.59 -0.69
CA LEU A 162 8.33 5.33 -1.30
C LEU A 162 9.31 4.22 -0.88
N ALA A 163 8.79 3.20 -0.15
CA ALA A 163 9.57 2.03 0.19
C ALA A 163 9.63 1.04 -0.99
N PRO A 164 10.77 0.37 -1.24
CA PRO A 164 10.84 -0.73 -2.20
C PRO A 164 9.88 -1.86 -1.83
N SER A 165 9.32 -2.54 -2.83
CA SER A 165 8.50 -3.73 -2.60
C SER A 165 9.34 -4.90 -2.09
N LEU A 166 8.70 -5.87 -1.43
CA LEU A 166 9.38 -7.09 -0.99
C LEU A 166 9.98 -7.87 -2.16
N GLY A 167 9.31 -7.91 -3.31
CA GLY A 167 9.80 -8.57 -4.51
C GLY A 167 11.07 -7.92 -5.06
N GLN A 168 11.19 -6.59 -4.98
CA GLN A 168 12.40 -5.88 -5.41
C GLN A 168 13.59 -6.12 -4.48
N GLN A 169 13.35 -6.27 -3.18
CA GLN A 169 14.42 -6.50 -2.19
C GLN A 169 14.92 -7.94 -2.17
N PHE A 170 14.02 -8.91 -2.28
CA PHE A 170 14.32 -10.33 -2.07
C PHE A 170 14.32 -11.15 -3.35
N GLY A 171 13.88 -10.56 -4.45
CA GLY A 171 13.90 -11.16 -5.76
C GLY A 171 12.88 -12.28 -5.96
N SER A 172 12.77 -12.73 -7.18
CA SER A 172 11.99 -13.90 -7.55
C SER A 172 12.61 -14.55 -8.81
N THR A 173 12.88 -15.83 -8.75
CA THR A 173 13.44 -16.55 -9.89
C THR A 173 12.45 -16.66 -11.05
N ARG A 174 11.15 -16.61 -10.76
CA ARG A 174 10.09 -16.65 -11.76
C ARG A 174 10.19 -15.49 -12.78
N PHE A 175 10.53 -14.30 -12.31
CA PHE A 175 10.63 -13.10 -13.14
C PHE A 175 12.07 -12.70 -13.49
N GLY A 176 13.05 -13.52 -13.12
CA GLY A 176 14.46 -13.18 -13.31
C GLY A 176 14.95 -11.98 -12.49
N ILE A 177 14.22 -11.62 -11.44
CA ILE A 177 14.58 -10.51 -10.55
C ILE A 177 15.60 -10.99 -9.54
N ASN A 178 16.74 -10.34 -9.51
CA ASN A 178 17.77 -10.59 -8.50
C ASN A 178 17.43 -9.87 -7.20
N ALA A 179 17.68 -10.56 -6.09
CA ALA A 179 17.49 -9.96 -4.77
C ALA A 179 18.46 -8.79 -4.54
N ASN A 180 17.93 -7.70 -4.03
CA ASN A 180 18.73 -6.57 -3.58
C ASN A 180 18.24 -6.05 -2.22
N PRO A 181 18.70 -6.67 -1.11
CA PRO A 181 18.25 -6.29 0.22
C PRO A 181 18.72 -4.90 0.66
N ASN A 182 19.67 -4.30 -0.08
CA ASN A 182 20.21 -2.99 0.22
C ASN A 182 19.46 -1.84 -0.48
N LEU A 183 18.37 -2.11 -1.16
CA LEU A 183 17.53 -1.06 -1.74
C LEU A 183 17.07 -0.09 -0.65
N LYS A 184 17.24 1.20 -0.94
CA LYS A 184 16.80 2.29 -0.06
C LYS A 184 15.51 2.88 -0.57
N PRO A 185 14.73 3.52 0.31
CA PRO A 185 13.55 4.29 -0.08
C PRO A 185 13.93 5.49 -0.98
N GLU A 186 13.03 5.84 -1.88
CA GLU A 186 13.10 7.03 -2.72
C GLU A 186 12.35 8.22 -2.09
#